data_64c46eae37e48b7081c01f2dc0d7e8d4
#
_entry.id   64c46eae37e48b7081c01f2dc0d7e8d4
#
_cell.length_a   1.000
_cell.length_b   1.000
_cell.length_c   1.000
_cell.angle_alpha   90.00
_cell.angle_beta   90.00
_cell.angle_gamma   90.00
#
_symmetry.space_group_name_H-M   'P 1'
#
loop_
_entity.id
_entity.type
_entity.pdbx_description
1 polymer ?
#
loop_
_entity_poly.entity_id
_entity_poly.type
_entity_poly.pdbx_seq_one_letter_code
_entity_poly.pdbx_strand_id
1 'polypeptide(L)'
;EMCIRDRIYEISLKTLVLNEIRAHSQAVAQDENEVLDKLKQQILYESTAKQEDSKLEISRLRRRIGELEHMTAKLYEDKVSGTINSDTFAILIQKSEQERIQKATRLEALLAEERKARQEVENIRQWAGIIRRYLDVQGLDREIVEELIDHIEIGERSVIDGQRRQDIKIFYRFVGVILSLIHI
;
A
#
# COMPACT_ATOMS: atom_id res chain seq x y z
N GLU A 1 0.19 22.76 -32.09
CA GLU A 1 1.64 23.05 -32.11
C GLU A 1 2.24 22.46 -30.84
N MET A 2 2.91 21.30 -30.99
CA MET A 2 3.59 20.63 -29.89
C MET A 2 4.90 21.37 -29.60
N CYS A 3 5.00 21.96 -28.43
CA CYS A 3 6.12 22.80 -28.04
C CYS A 3 7.43 21.97 -28.05
N ILE A 4 8.37 22.29 -28.93
CA ILE A 4 9.65 21.61 -29.11
C ILE A 4 10.56 21.76 -27.84
N ARG A 5 10.11 22.53 -26.87
CA ARG A 5 10.89 22.95 -25.69
C ARG A 5 11.08 21.87 -24.62
N ASP A 6 10.22 20.84 -24.58
CA ASP A 6 10.15 19.84 -23.50
C ASP A 6 10.55 18.42 -23.93
N ARG A 7 11.26 18.27 -25.04
CA ARG A 7 11.73 16.96 -25.51
C ARG A 7 12.93 16.49 -24.71
N ILE A 8 12.78 15.38 -24.01
CA ILE A 8 13.95 14.58 -23.61
C ILE A 8 14.39 13.73 -24.80
N TYR A 9 15.70 13.60 -25.01
CA TYR A 9 16.20 12.70 -26.03
C TYR A 9 15.99 11.26 -25.60
N GLU A 10 15.46 10.42 -26.48
CA GLU A 10 15.19 8.99 -26.22
C GLU A 10 16.42 8.28 -25.66
N ILE A 11 17.61 8.55 -26.20
CA ILE A 11 18.87 7.97 -25.74
C ILE A 11 19.16 8.37 -24.29
N SER A 12 18.93 9.62 -23.92
CA SER A 12 19.15 10.11 -22.55
C SER A 12 18.18 9.46 -21.57
N LEU A 13 16.91 9.33 -21.94
CA LEU A 13 15.90 8.67 -21.12
C LEU A 13 16.22 7.18 -20.95
N LYS A 14 16.56 6.47 -22.03
CA LYS A 14 16.96 5.06 -21.97
C LYS A 14 18.17 4.84 -21.07
N THR A 15 19.17 5.68 -21.19
CA THR A 15 20.39 5.60 -20.35
C THR A 15 20.07 5.84 -18.88
N LEU A 16 19.23 6.82 -18.59
CA LEU A 16 18.80 7.11 -17.22
C LEU A 16 18.04 5.92 -16.62
N VAL A 17 17.03 5.43 -17.29
CA VAL A 17 16.21 4.29 -16.83
C VAL A 17 17.10 3.05 -16.61
N LEU A 18 18.03 2.78 -17.54
CA LEU A 18 18.97 1.65 -17.40
C LEU A 18 19.88 1.79 -16.18
N ASN A 19 20.39 3.00 -15.93
CA ASN A 19 21.24 3.26 -14.76
C ASN A 19 20.46 3.10 -13.45
N GLU A 20 19.19 3.51 -13.41
CA GLU A 20 18.32 3.32 -12.25
C GLU A 20 18.06 1.83 -11.99
N ILE A 21 17.71 1.08 -13.02
CA ILE A 21 17.49 -0.37 -12.90
C ILE A 21 18.77 -1.05 -12.36
N ARG A 22 19.92 -0.69 -12.87
CA ARG A 22 21.21 -1.21 -12.38
C ARG A 22 21.46 -0.83 -10.92
N ALA A 23 21.25 0.42 -10.55
CA ALA A 23 21.46 0.89 -9.19
C ALA A 23 20.56 0.15 -8.19
N HIS A 24 19.28 -0.01 -8.52
CA HIS A 24 18.34 -0.77 -7.68
C HIS A 24 18.69 -2.25 -7.63
N SER A 25 19.06 -2.86 -8.76
CA SER A 25 19.48 -4.26 -8.82
C SER A 25 20.72 -4.52 -7.98
N GLN A 26 21.72 -3.63 -8.04
CA GLN A 26 22.91 -3.72 -7.22
C GLN A 26 22.60 -3.55 -5.73
N ALA A 27 21.76 -2.59 -5.36
CA ALA A 27 21.36 -2.40 -3.98
C ALA A 27 20.67 -3.64 -3.41
N VAL A 28 19.73 -4.23 -4.16
CA VAL A 28 19.04 -5.48 -3.75
C VAL A 28 20.01 -6.66 -3.68
N ALA A 29 21.00 -6.73 -4.59
CA ALA A 29 21.99 -7.80 -4.57
C ALA A 29 22.96 -7.69 -3.39
N GLN A 30 23.24 -6.45 -2.91
CA GLN A 30 24.11 -6.21 -1.76
C GLN A 30 23.41 -6.47 -0.44
N ASP A 31 22.25 -5.91 -0.22
CA ASP A 31 21.42 -6.14 0.97
C ASP A 31 19.93 -5.98 0.64
N GLU A 32 19.31 -7.12 0.30
CA GLU A 32 17.87 -7.16 -0.01
C GLU A 32 17.02 -6.72 1.19
N ASN A 33 17.40 -7.10 2.42
CA ASN A 33 16.61 -6.75 3.61
C ASN A 33 16.63 -5.25 3.87
N GLU A 34 17.79 -4.59 3.72
CA GLU A 34 17.88 -3.13 3.89
C GLU A 34 17.00 -2.40 2.87
N VAL A 35 17.03 -2.83 1.60
CA VAL A 35 16.18 -2.25 0.54
C VAL A 35 14.70 -2.48 0.82
N LEU A 36 14.32 -3.71 1.21
CA LEU A 36 12.94 -4.03 1.58
C LEU A 36 12.45 -3.18 2.74
N ASP A 37 13.27 -2.96 3.76
CA ASP A 37 12.90 -2.17 4.93
C ASP A 37 12.79 -0.68 4.62
N LYS A 38 13.67 -0.12 3.78
CA LYS A 38 13.56 1.25 3.28
C LYS A 38 12.28 1.46 2.46
N LEU A 39 11.96 0.53 1.55
CA LEU A 39 10.74 0.60 0.75
C LEU A 39 9.47 0.45 1.61
N LYS A 40 9.47 -0.45 2.58
CA LYS A 40 8.38 -0.56 3.56
C LYS A 40 8.21 0.75 4.33
N GLN A 41 9.29 1.35 4.82
CA GLN A 41 9.22 2.63 5.51
C GLN A 41 8.66 3.74 4.60
N GLN A 42 9.08 3.80 3.36
CA GLN A 42 8.60 4.80 2.40
C GLN A 42 7.10 4.62 2.09
N ILE A 43 6.66 3.38 1.83
CA ILE A 43 5.29 3.08 1.39
C ILE A 43 4.34 3.00 2.59
N LEU A 44 4.82 2.51 3.74
CA LEU A 44 4.01 2.25 4.94
C LEU A 44 4.25 3.27 6.06
N TYR A 45 4.91 4.40 5.78
CA TYR A 45 5.30 5.39 6.80
C TYR A 45 4.16 5.81 7.75
N GLU A 46 2.93 5.88 7.25
CA GLU A 46 1.76 6.17 8.07
C GLU A 46 1.16 4.95 8.79
N SER A 47 1.55 3.73 8.41
CA SER A 47 0.84 2.52 8.87
C SER A 47 1.52 1.79 10.02
N THR A 48 2.82 1.96 10.26
CA THR A 48 3.54 1.17 11.26
C THR A 48 3.16 1.49 12.71
N ALA A 49 2.98 2.76 13.06
CA ALA A 49 2.48 3.16 14.38
C ALA A 49 0.99 2.77 14.56
N LYS A 50 0.20 2.79 13.49
CA LYS A 50 -1.21 2.38 13.50
C LYS A 50 -1.41 0.87 13.56
N GLN A 51 -0.43 0.05 13.18
CA GLN A 51 -0.61 -1.41 13.10
C GLN A 51 -0.78 -2.09 14.45
N GLU A 52 -0.08 -1.68 15.49
CA GLU A 52 -0.25 -2.27 16.82
C GLU A 52 -1.58 -1.86 17.44
N ASP A 53 -1.94 -0.58 17.32
CA ASP A 53 -3.24 -0.08 17.77
C ASP A 53 -4.39 -0.76 17.02
N SER A 54 -4.26 -0.97 15.71
CA SER A 54 -5.25 -1.66 14.89
C SER A 54 -5.44 -3.12 15.32
N LYS A 55 -4.38 -3.86 15.64
CA LYS A 55 -4.47 -5.25 16.14
C LYS A 55 -5.22 -5.32 17.47
N LEU A 56 -4.94 -4.39 18.37
CA LEU A 56 -5.66 -4.29 19.65
C LEU A 56 -7.12 -3.92 19.43
N GLU A 57 -7.42 -2.98 18.54
CA GLU A 57 -8.78 -2.60 18.18
C GLU A 57 -9.55 -3.78 17.56
N ILE A 58 -8.95 -4.51 16.61
CA ILE A 58 -9.52 -5.72 16.01
C ILE A 58 -9.87 -6.75 17.09
N SER A 59 -8.98 -7.01 18.03
CA SER A 59 -9.21 -7.94 19.13
C SER A 59 -10.39 -7.50 20.02
N ARG A 60 -10.44 -6.20 20.36
CA ARG A 60 -11.55 -5.63 21.15
C ARG A 60 -12.89 -5.70 20.42
N LEU A 61 -12.90 -5.39 19.12
CA LEU A 61 -14.10 -5.45 18.31
C LEU A 61 -14.64 -6.88 18.19
N ARG A 62 -13.77 -7.87 17.93
CA ARG A 62 -14.16 -9.29 17.89
C ARG A 62 -14.76 -9.75 19.19
N ARG A 63 -14.12 -9.43 20.32
CA ARG A 63 -14.66 -9.76 21.64
C ARG A 63 -16.01 -9.11 21.86
N ARG A 64 -16.16 -7.82 21.54
CA ARG A 64 -17.43 -7.10 21.73
C ARG A 64 -18.56 -7.65 20.87
N ILE A 65 -18.28 -8.03 19.63
CA ILE A 65 -19.26 -8.69 18.75
C ILE A 65 -19.72 -10.02 19.38
N GLY A 66 -18.80 -10.85 19.87
CA GLY A 66 -19.15 -12.10 20.54
C GLY A 66 -19.97 -11.89 21.82
N GLU A 67 -19.67 -10.85 22.61
CA GLU A 67 -20.49 -10.48 23.80
C GLU A 67 -21.91 -10.08 23.39
N LEU A 68 -22.06 -9.31 22.30
CA LEU A 68 -23.38 -8.90 21.80
C LEU A 68 -24.18 -10.09 21.25
N GLU A 69 -23.54 -11.03 20.58
CA GLU A 69 -24.19 -12.27 20.10
C GLU A 69 -24.66 -13.12 21.27
N HIS A 70 -23.84 -13.27 22.30
CA HIS A 70 -24.25 -13.99 23.52
C HIS A 70 -25.39 -13.29 24.25
N MET A 71 -25.34 -11.97 24.37
CA MET A 71 -26.40 -11.17 24.95
C MET A 71 -27.71 -11.31 24.17
N THR A 72 -27.62 -11.30 22.84
CA THR A 72 -28.81 -11.50 21.97
C THR A 72 -29.45 -12.87 22.20
N ALA A 73 -28.66 -13.95 22.32
CA ALA A 73 -29.14 -15.27 22.63
C ALA A 73 -29.86 -15.30 24.00
N LYS A 74 -29.26 -14.70 25.02
CA LYS A 74 -29.86 -14.63 26.36
C LYS A 74 -31.14 -13.81 26.38
N LEU A 75 -31.20 -12.68 25.68
CA LEU A 75 -32.46 -11.92 25.55
C LEU A 75 -33.58 -12.74 24.91
N TYR A 76 -33.22 -13.61 23.97
CA TYR A 76 -34.21 -14.52 23.36
C TYR A 76 -34.73 -15.56 24.35
N GLU A 77 -33.85 -16.16 25.17
CA GLU A 77 -34.23 -17.08 26.25
C GLU A 77 -35.15 -16.41 27.29
N ASP A 78 -34.80 -15.19 27.74
CA ASP A 78 -35.59 -14.40 28.68
C ASP A 78 -36.95 -14.02 28.11
N LYS A 79 -37.05 -13.79 26.81
CA LYS A 79 -38.31 -13.55 26.11
C LYS A 79 -39.19 -14.80 26.08
N VAL A 80 -38.62 -15.97 25.76
CA VAL A 80 -39.33 -17.24 25.68
C VAL A 80 -39.81 -17.68 27.05
N SER A 81 -39.00 -17.46 28.09
CA SER A 81 -39.39 -17.77 29.49
C SER A 81 -40.40 -16.79 30.11
N GLY A 82 -40.73 -15.70 29.40
CA GLY A 82 -41.64 -14.67 29.91
C GLY A 82 -41.03 -13.71 30.93
N THR A 83 -39.71 -13.76 31.14
CA THR A 83 -38.96 -12.88 32.06
C THR A 83 -39.00 -11.43 31.61
N ILE A 84 -39.00 -11.19 30.29
CA ILE A 84 -39.13 -9.86 29.69
C ILE A 84 -40.34 -9.78 28.76
N ASN A 85 -41.00 -8.61 28.72
CA ASN A 85 -42.10 -8.36 27.82
C ASN A 85 -41.65 -8.09 26.37
N SER A 86 -42.58 -8.09 25.42
CA SER A 86 -42.30 -7.93 23.99
C SER A 86 -41.69 -6.60 23.66
N ASP A 87 -42.12 -5.52 24.30
CA ASP A 87 -41.65 -4.15 24.00
C ASP A 87 -40.22 -3.97 24.49
N THR A 88 -39.92 -4.43 25.71
CA THR A 88 -38.55 -4.42 26.25
C THR A 88 -37.59 -5.25 25.39
N PHE A 89 -38.04 -6.45 24.99
CA PHE A 89 -37.27 -7.31 24.08
C PHE A 89 -36.96 -6.59 22.76
N ALA A 90 -37.98 -5.99 22.12
CA ALA A 90 -37.79 -5.28 20.84
C ALA A 90 -36.76 -4.12 20.94
N ILE A 91 -36.83 -3.34 22.00
CA ILE A 91 -35.90 -2.24 22.24
C ILE A 91 -34.47 -2.74 22.45
N LEU A 92 -34.28 -3.76 23.29
CA LEU A 92 -32.98 -4.31 23.64
C LEU A 92 -32.30 -5.00 22.44
N ILE A 93 -33.09 -5.78 21.68
CA ILE A 93 -32.59 -6.48 20.51
C ILE A 93 -32.18 -5.50 19.40
N GLN A 94 -32.97 -4.46 19.17
CA GLN A 94 -32.67 -3.43 18.20
C GLN A 94 -31.38 -2.71 18.56
N LYS A 95 -31.18 -2.35 19.83
CA LYS A 95 -29.96 -1.68 20.30
C LYS A 95 -28.73 -2.57 20.17
N SER A 96 -28.84 -3.84 20.56
CA SER A 96 -27.78 -4.83 20.44
C SER A 96 -27.35 -5.03 18.98
N GLU A 97 -28.35 -5.18 18.10
CA GLU A 97 -28.10 -5.38 16.68
C GLU A 97 -27.48 -4.16 16.01
N GLN A 98 -27.92 -2.94 16.33
CA GLN A 98 -27.30 -1.72 15.84
C GLN A 98 -25.83 -1.60 16.27
N GLU A 99 -25.55 -1.89 17.55
CA GLU A 99 -24.16 -1.88 18.04
C GLU A 99 -23.33 -2.95 17.32
N ARG A 100 -23.86 -4.17 17.17
CA ARG A 100 -23.18 -5.27 16.47
C ARG A 100 -22.82 -4.88 15.03
N ILE A 101 -23.75 -4.31 14.28
CA ILE A 101 -23.52 -3.84 12.91
C ILE A 101 -22.42 -2.78 12.87
N GLN A 102 -22.47 -1.79 13.75
CA GLN A 102 -21.43 -0.75 13.79
C GLN A 102 -20.04 -1.34 14.07
N LYS A 103 -19.94 -2.26 15.04
CA LYS A 103 -18.66 -2.92 15.37
C LYS A 103 -18.18 -3.82 14.24
N ALA A 104 -19.08 -4.55 13.58
CA ALA A 104 -18.75 -5.39 12.44
C ALA A 104 -18.24 -4.57 11.24
N THR A 105 -18.91 -3.47 10.90
CA THR A 105 -18.47 -2.56 9.83
C THR A 105 -17.06 -1.98 10.11
N ARG A 106 -16.80 -1.57 11.36
CA ARG A 106 -15.49 -1.07 11.75
C ARG A 106 -14.41 -2.14 11.67
N LEU A 107 -14.73 -3.37 12.13
CA LEU A 107 -13.83 -4.52 12.03
C LEU A 107 -13.49 -4.84 10.58
N GLU A 108 -14.48 -4.84 9.69
CA GLU A 108 -14.27 -5.11 8.28
C GLU A 108 -13.36 -4.06 7.62
N ALA A 109 -13.54 -2.78 7.94
CA ALA A 109 -12.67 -1.70 7.46
C ALA A 109 -11.21 -1.92 7.89
N LEU A 110 -10.97 -2.23 9.18
CA LEU A 110 -9.61 -2.50 9.69
C LEU A 110 -8.97 -3.73 9.04
N LEU A 111 -9.75 -4.80 8.81
CA LEU A 111 -9.26 -5.99 8.13
C LEU A 111 -8.96 -5.73 6.64
N ALA A 112 -9.69 -4.83 6.00
CA ALA A 112 -9.40 -4.41 4.64
C ALA A 112 -8.09 -3.61 4.56
N GLU A 113 -7.86 -2.69 5.49
CA GLU A 113 -6.60 -1.96 5.61
C GLU A 113 -5.42 -2.90 5.85
N GLU A 114 -5.56 -3.88 6.76
CA GLU A 114 -4.53 -4.88 7.04
C GLU A 114 -4.19 -5.73 5.79
N ARG A 115 -5.22 -6.16 5.05
CA ARG A 115 -5.03 -6.91 3.79
C ARG A 115 -4.30 -6.07 2.75
N LYS A 116 -4.64 -4.78 2.61
CA LYS A 116 -3.97 -3.87 1.70
C LYS A 116 -2.49 -3.71 2.06
N ALA A 117 -2.17 -3.46 3.33
CA ALA A 117 -0.79 -3.33 3.78
C ALA A 117 0.04 -4.61 3.55
N ARG A 118 -0.55 -5.80 3.77
CA ARG A 118 0.11 -7.08 3.46
C ARG A 118 0.37 -7.24 1.97
N GLN A 119 -0.57 -6.84 1.12
CA GLN A 119 -0.39 -6.89 -0.33
C GLN A 119 0.74 -5.97 -0.78
N GLU A 120 0.85 -4.77 -0.21
CA GLU A 120 1.95 -3.84 -0.50
C GLU A 120 3.31 -4.43 -0.14
N VAL A 121 3.42 -5.09 1.03
CA VAL A 121 4.67 -5.79 1.41
C VAL A 121 5.02 -6.92 0.43
N GLU A 122 4.02 -7.67 -0.02
CA GLU A 122 4.24 -8.74 -1.00
C GLU A 122 4.65 -8.18 -2.36
N ASN A 123 4.03 -7.08 -2.78
CA ASN A 123 4.41 -6.37 -4.00
C ASN A 123 5.88 -5.89 -3.97
N ILE A 124 6.35 -5.37 -2.82
CA ILE A 124 7.75 -4.97 -2.64
C ILE A 124 8.69 -6.17 -2.82
N ARG A 125 8.34 -7.33 -2.26
CA ARG A 125 9.13 -8.56 -2.40
C ARG A 125 9.17 -9.04 -3.84
N GLN A 126 8.03 -9.04 -4.53
CA GLN A 126 7.94 -9.40 -5.94
C GLN A 126 8.84 -8.49 -6.78
N TRP A 127 8.76 -7.18 -6.57
CA TRP A 127 9.63 -6.24 -7.26
C TRP A 127 11.11 -6.51 -7.00
N ALA A 128 11.52 -6.74 -5.76
CA ALA A 128 12.90 -7.06 -5.40
C ALA A 128 13.39 -8.35 -6.10
N GLY A 129 12.54 -9.38 -6.17
CA GLY A 129 12.84 -10.62 -6.88
C GLY A 129 12.99 -10.42 -8.39
N ILE A 130 12.21 -9.52 -8.99
CA ILE A 130 12.30 -9.20 -10.41
C ILE A 130 13.55 -8.39 -10.71
N ILE A 131 13.76 -7.27 -10.00
CA ILE A 131 14.87 -6.35 -10.28
C ILE A 131 16.24 -7.01 -10.12
N ARG A 132 16.36 -7.95 -9.18
CA ARG A 132 17.59 -8.71 -8.94
C ARG A 132 18.06 -9.48 -10.18
N ARG A 133 17.15 -9.88 -11.07
CA ARG A 133 17.49 -10.61 -12.32
C ARG A 133 18.22 -9.71 -13.33
N TYR A 134 18.16 -8.41 -13.16
CA TYR A 134 18.71 -7.42 -14.07
C TYR A 134 20.05 -6.83 -13.59
N LEU A 135 20.79 -7.56 -12.71
CA LEU A 135 22.07 -7.09 -12.15
C LEU A 135 23.09 -6.77 -13.25
N ASP A 136 23.18 -7.63 -14.28
CA ASP A 136 24.14 -7.52 -15.37
C ASP A 136 23.51 -7.03 -16.68
N VAL A 137 22.40 -6.30 -16.61
CA VAL A 137 21.69 -5.82 -17.80
C VAL A 137 22.59 -4.84 -18.59
N GLN A 138 22.81 -5.09 -19.88
CA GLN A 138 23.66 -4.28 -20.75
C GLN A 138 22.88 -3.23 -21.54
N GLY A 139 21.61 -3.45 -21.77
CA GLY A 139 20.73 -2.56 -22.53
C GLY A 139 19.29 -2.62 -22.07
N LEU A 140 18.55 -1.57 -22.34
CA LEU A 140 17.12 -1.50 -22.06
C LEU A 140 16.36 -1.99 -23.28
N ASP A 141 15.71 -3.13 -23.16
CA ASP A 141 14.80 -3.66 -24.17
C ASP A 141 13.33 -3.51 -23.74
N ARG A 142 12.44 -3.91 -24.64
CA ARG A 142 10.99 -3.80 -24.40
C ARG A 142 10.51 -4.71 -23.27
N GLU A 143 11.08 -5.89 -23.15
CA GLU A 143 10.71 -6.89 -22.15
C GLU A 143 11.01 -6.39 -20.74
N ILE A 144 12.19 -5.82 -20.53
CA ILE A 144 12.60 -5.21 -19.26
C ILE A 144 11.67 -4.05 -18.86
N VAL A 145 11.36 -3.18 -19.83
CA VAL A 145 10.47 -2.04 -19.59
C VAL A 145 9.06 -2.52 -19.21
N GLU A 146 8.50 -3.47 -19.97
CA GLU A 146 7.16 -4.00 -19.72
C GLU A 146 7.08 -4.81 -18.41
N GLU A 147 8.15 -5.44 -17.95
CA GLU A 147 8.17 -6.18 -16.71
C GLU A 147 8.33 -5.26 -15.47
N LEU A 148 9.19 -4.25 -15.55
CA LEU A 148 9.57 -3.43 -14.40
C LEU A 148 8.81 -2.11 -14.29
N ILE A 149 8.49 -1.47 -15.41
CA ILE A 149 8.00 -0.08 -15.46
C ILE A 149 6.52 -0.07 -15.81
N ASP A 150 5.76 0.68 -15.01
CA ASP A 150 4.36 0.98 -15.31
C ASP A 150 4.28 2.18 -16.26
N HIS A 151 4.84 3.31 -15.84
CA HIS A 151 4.93 4.52 -16.66
C HIS A 151 6.06 5.43 -16.16
N ILE A 152 6.39 6.46 -16.96
CA ILE A 152 7.39 7.47 -16.64
C ILE A 152 6.74 8.84 -16.78
N GLU A 153 6.75 9.62 -15.71
CA GLU A 153 6.36 11.03 -15.75
C GLU A 153 7.58 11.90 -16.03
N ILE A 154 7.44 12.78 -17.01
CA ILE A 154 8.48 13.76 -17.37
C ILE A 154 7.93 15.14 -17.06
N GLY A 155 8.51 15.80 -16.06
CA GLY A 155 8.15 17.14 -15.64
C GLY A 155 8.58 18.23 -16.64
N GLU A 156 8.18 19.46 -16.37
CA GLU A 156 8.56 20.61 -17.15
C GLU A 156 10.06 20.93 -16.96
N ARG A 157 10.68 21.44 -18.01
CA ARG A 157 12.05 21.94 -17.94
C ARG A 157 12.11 23.25 -17.16
N SER A 158 12.96 23.28 -16.14
CA SER A 158 13.27 24.49 -15.37
C SER A 158 14.75 24.86 -15.54
N VAL A 159 15.07 26.13 -15.27
CA VAL A 159 16.45 26.59 -15.19
C VAL A 159 16.67 27.07 -13.77
N ILE A 160 17.52 26.35 -13.02
CA ILE A 160 17.87 26.67 -11.64
C ILE A 160 19.39 26.89 -11.61
N ASP A 161 19.82 28.05 -11.14
CA ASP A 161 21.25 28.45 -11.08
C ASP A 161 21.98 28.35 -12.42
N GLY A 162 21.27 28.67 -13.53
CA GLY A 162 21.83 28.59 -14.89
C GLY A 162 21.94 27.18 -15.47
N GLN A 163 21.58 26.16 -14.70
CA GLN A 163 21.54 24.79 -15.15
C GLN A 163 20.11 24.38 -15.53
N ARG A 164 19.98 23.63 -16.62
CA ARG A 164 18.71 23.08 -17.05
C ARG A 164 18.43 21.84 -16.21
N ARG A 165 17.27 21.81 -15.56
CA ARG A 165 16.77 20.67 -14.77
C ARG A 165 15.42 20.22 -15.30
N GLN A 166 15.18 18.93 -15.26
CA GLN A 166 13.91 18.33 -15.62
C GLN A 166 13.67 17.15 -14.69
N ASP A 167 12.55 17.17 -13.99
CA ASP A 167 12.17 16.09 -13.08
C ASP A 167 11.67 14.90 -13.88
N ILE A 168 12.18 13.72 -13.55
CA ILE A 168 11.76 12.46 -14.14
C ILE A 168 11.39 11.52 -12.99
N LYS A 169 10.16 11.01 -13.03
CA LYS A 169 9.69 10.03 -12.06
C LYS A 169 9.42 8.72 -12.78
N ILE A 170 10.06 7.66 -12.33
CA ILE A 170 9.86 6.31 -12.84
C ILE A 170 8.93 5.58 -11.88
N PHE A 171 7.77 5.16 -12.40
CA PHE A 171 6.81 4.35 -11.67
C PHE A 171 7.05 2.88 -11.98
N TYR A 172 7.55 2.16 -10.99
CA TYR A 172 7.78 0.74 -11.12
C TYR A 172 6.49 -0.05 -10.85
N ARG A 173 6.29 -1.13 -11.58
CA ARG A 173 5.23 -2.08 -11.29
C ARG A 173 5.40 -2.62 -9.88
N PHE A 174 4.30 -2.87 -9.19
CA PHE A 174 4.23 -3.37 -7.82
C PHE A 174 4.56 -2.37 -6.71
N VAL A 175 5.47 -1.43 -6.91
CA VAL A 175 5.96 -0.55 -5.82
C VAL A 175 5.76 0.95 -6.08
N GLY A 176 5.30 1.33 -7.28
CA GLY A 176 5.11 2.74 -7.64
C GLY A 176 6.43 3.51 -7.77
N VAL A 177 6.46 4.74 -7.31
CA VAL A 177 7.67 5.57 -7.35
C VAL A 177 8.61 5.14 -6.23
N ILE A 178 9.77 4.66 -6.61
CA ILE A 178 10.90 4.60 -5.69
C ILE A 178 11.58 5.96 -5.78
N LEU A 179 11.66 6.67 -4.65
CA LEU A 179 12.32 7.97 -4.61
C LEU A 179 13.80 7.79 -4.94
N SER A 180 14.10 7.87 -6.21
CA SER A 180 15.44 8.04 -6.70
C SER A 180 15.73 9.53 -6.75
N LEU A 181 16.73 9.96 -6.01
CA LEU A 181 17.17 11.36 -5.98
C LEU A 181 18.00 11.63 -7.24
N ILE A 182 17.38 11.50 -8.43
CA ILE A 182 18.07 11.88 -9.66
C ILE A 182 17.57 13.25 -10.09
N HIS A 183 18.40 14.22 -9.81
CA HIS A 183 18.35 15.52 -10.45
C HIS A 183 19.32 15.51 -11.62
N ILE A 184 18.79 15.64 -12.84
CA ILE A 184 19.58 15.88 -14.06
C ILE A 184 19.64 17.39 -14.32
#